data_d5b209523f8cd928eac860acf3f78522
#
_entry.id   d5b209523f8cd928eac860acf3f78522
#
_cell.length_a   1.000
_cell.length_b   1.000
_cell.length_c   1.000
_cell.angle_alpha   90.00
_cell.angle_beta   90.00
_cell.angle_gamma   90.00
#
_symmetry.space_group_name_H-M   'P 1'
#
loop_
_entity.id
_entity.type
_entity.pdbx_description
1 polymer ?
#
loop_
_entity_poly.entity_id
_entity_poly.type
_entity_poly.pdbx_seq_one_letter_code
_entity_poly.pdbx_strand_id
1 'polypeptide(L)'
;SIRQSVDSNEITTITRMRVPGGDITQRVEVIPWGGQSLTKLEFFNETPIPVAISIMLLNFGPIEVNSTITRNDAKPIIASSKPPRMIINGSGYQDLTNQIMNSELEDLITSTSSINKSNRDNALIFPLPHSTKLEIIINNENLDDLPDIERLPSFTDSSNGWLKHFESGMEIQTDDNRLASLLNTARRHLLIGSDQEITSRFWDVDSDKPVLPLAALALMAWGHTDSAKKLIFKYMENSPTNLFKNSVSKETLYVLCLWQKYLEFCSQEEELEDIIPWLNETVHQLLASLP
;
A
#
# COMPACT_ATOMS: atom_id res chain seq x y z
N SER A 1 -2.53 -25.96 4.66
CA SER A 1 -1.31 -25.13 4.73
C SER A 1 -1.56 -23.81 4.01
N ILE A 2 -0.96 -22.74 4.52
CA ILE A 2 -1.01 -21.40 3.92
C ILE A 2 0.37 -21.13 3.31
N ARG A 3 0.39 -20.63 2.09
CA ARG A 3 1.60 -20.18 1.40
C ARG A 3 1.37 -18.77 0.88
N GLN A 4 2.34 -17.90 1.11
CA GLN A 4 2.32 -16.54 0.61
C GLN A 4 3.50 -16.35 -0.34
N SER A 5 3.24 -15.72 -1.46
CA SER A 5 4.25 -15.33 -2.45
C SER A 5 3.92 -13.93 -2.96
N VAL A 6 4.96 -13.23 -3.35
CA VAL A 6 4.82 -12.02 -4.18
C VAL A 6 5.20 -12.45 -5.58
N ASP A 7 4.40 -12.14 -6.57
CA ASP A 7 4.78 -12.41 -7.95
C ASP A 7 6.03 -11.61 -8.31
N SER A 8 6.97 -12.24 -9.00
CA SER A 8 8.25 -11.61 -9.34
C SER A 8 8.10 -10.33 -10.18
N ASN A 9 7.02 -10.23 -10.94
CA ASN A 9 6.73 -9.11 -11.83
C ASN A 9 5.56 -8.23 -11.33
N GLU A 10 4.92 -8.57 -10.21
CA GLU A 10 3.75 -7.88 -9.69
C GLU A 10 4.00 -7.41 -8.24
N ILE A 11 3.34 -6.31 -7.85
CA ILE A 11 3.29 -5.87 -6.44
C ILE A 11 2.22 -6.64 -5.69
N THR A 12 1.49 -7.47 -6.38
CA THR A 12 0.41 -8.25 -5.85
C THR A 12 0.92 -9.32 -4.88
N THR A 13 0.43 -9.28 -3.66
CA THR A 13 0.65 -10.36 -2.70
C THR A 13 -0.38 -11.45 -2.95
N ILE A 14 0.11 -12.67 -3.21
CA ILE A 14 -0.73 -13.85 -3.46
C ILE A 14 -0.63 -14.78 -2.24
N THR A 15 -1.75 -15.04 -1.60
CA THR A 15 -1.86 -16.04 -0.53
C THR A 15 -2.70 -17.21 -1.02
N ARG A 16 -2.11 -18.41 -0.98
CA ARG A 16 -2.81 -19.66 -1.30
C ARG A 16 -3.08 -20.42 -0.01
N MET A 17 -4.34 -20.71 0.22
CA MET A 17 -4.82 -21.48 1.37
C MET A 17 -5.26 -22.86 0.89
N ARG A 18 -4.52 -23.89 1.30
CA ARG A 18 -4.89 -25.30 0.99
C ARG A 18 -6.03 -25.73 1.85
N VAL A 19 -7.15 -26.10 1.23
CA VAL A 19 -8.32 -26.69 1.83
C VAL A 19 -8.61 -28.06 1.20
N PRO A 20 -9.50 -28.89 1.74
CA PRO A 20 -9.88 -30.14 1.09
C PRO A 20 -10.37 -29.91 -0.33
N GLY A 21 -9.77 -30.61 -1.28
CA GLY A 21 -10.17 -30.57 -2.69
C GLY A 21 -9.49 -29.50 -3.56
N GLY A 22 -8.66 -28.60 -3.00
CA GLY A 22 -7.98 -27.60 -3.82
C GLY A 22 -7.42 -26.42 -3.04
N ASP A 23 -7.27 -25.30 -3.71
CA ASP A 23 -6.76 -24.08 -3.12
C ASP A 23 -7.79 -22.94 -3.18
N ILE A 24 -7.73 -22.05 -2.20
CA ILE A 24 -8.35 -20.74 -2.25
C ILE A 24 -7.22 -19.75 -2.44
N THR A 25 -7.30 -18.97 -3.50
CA THR A 25 -6.29 -17.95 -3.80
C THR A 25 -6.83 -16.58 -3.39
N GLN A 26 -6.05 -15.86 -2.60
CA GLN A 26 -6.28 -14.46 -2.27
C GLN A 26 -5.20 -13.62 -2.95
N ARG A 27 -5.60 -12.59 -3.66
CA ARG A 27 -4.73 -11.53 -4.17
C ARG A 27 -5.00 -10.23 -3.46
N VAL A 28 -3.96 -9.49 -3.14
CA VAL A 28 -4.02 -8.20 -2.46
C VAL A 28 -3.18 -7.20 -3.21
N GLU A 29 -3.76 -6.06 -3.53
CA GLU A 29 -3.03 -4.92 -4.08
C GLU A 29 -3.56 -3.60 -3.50
N VAL A 30 -2.75 -2.55 -3.60
CA VAL A 30 -3.15 -1.18 -3.30
C VAL A 30 -3.34 -0.43 -4.61
N ILE A 31 -4.47 0.24 -4.74
CA ILE A 31 -4.86 0.99 -5.94
C ILE A 31 -4.94 2.47 -5.59
N PRO A 32 -4.22 3.36 -6.30
CA PRO A 32 -4.41 4.79 -6.16
C PRO A 32 -5.76 5.20 -6.77
N TRP A 33 -6.51 6.00 -6.02
CA TRP A 33 -7.81 6.52 -6.47
C TRP A 33 -8.08 7.91 -5.89
N GLY A 34 -8.25 8.91 -6.76
CA GLY A 34 -8.62 10.26 -6.32
C GLY A 34 -7.62 10.93 -5.36
N GLY A 35 -6.33 10.59 -5.46
CA GLY A 35 -5.27 11.08 -4.56
C GLY A 35 -5.16 10.30 -3.25
N GLN A 36 -5.93 9.21 -3.11
CA GLN A 36 -5.94 8.33 -1.94
C GLN A 36 -5.63 6.90 -2.33
N SER A 37 -5.51 6.01 -1.36
CA SER A 37 -5.21 4.60 -1.59
C SER A 37 -6.36 3.69 -1.13
N LEU A 38 -6.71 2.75 -2.00
CA LEU A 38 -7.68 1.69 -1.73
C LEU A 38 -6.97 0.34 -1.68
N THR A 39 -7.37 -0.54 -0.76
CA THR A 39 -6.92 -1.93 -0.78
C THR A 39 -7.93 -2.79 -1.52
N LYS A 40 -7.50 -3.42 -2.60
CA LYS A 40 -8.30 -4.40 -3.35
C LYS A 40 -7.90 -5.81 -2.95
N LEU A 41 -8.89 -6.60 -2.57
CA LEU A 41 -8.78 -8.03 -2.30
C LEU A 41 -9.57 -8.78 -3.37
N GLU A 42 -8.98 -9.80 -3.95
CA GLU A 42 -9.67 -10.78 -4.79
C GLU A 42 -9.50 -12.16 -4.16
N PHE A 43 -10.61 -12.86 -3.96
CA PHE A 43 -10.64 -14.25 -3.54
C PHE A 43 -11.16 -15.11 -4.68
N PHE A 44 -10.45 -16.17 -5.00
CA PHE A 44 -10.86 -17.15 -6.02
C PHE A 44 -10.88 -18.54 -5.42
N ASN A 45 -12.00 -19.26 -5.64
CA ASN A 45 -12.19 -20.62 -5.17
C ASN A 45 -11.90 -21.63 -6.28
N GLU A 46 -10.73 -22.27 -6.20
CA GLU A 46 -10.31 -23.34 -7.11
C GLU A 46 -10.79 -24.74 -6.65
N THR A 47 -11.50 -24.81 -5.52
CA THR A 47 -11.96 -26.09 -4.97
C THR A 47 -13.31 -26.51 -5.55
N PRO A 48 -13.64 -27.79 -5.62
CA PRO A 48 -14.94 -28.25 -6.10
C PRO A 48 -16.10 -27.97 -5.14
N ILE A 49 -15.82 -27.54 -3.91
CA ILE A 49 -16.82 -27.27 -2.88
C ILE A 49 -17.00 -25.77 -2.65
N PRO A 50 -18.21 -25.32 -2.29
CA PRO A 50 -18.40 -23.95 -1.87
C PRO A 50 -17.69 -23.69 -0.54
N VAL A 51 -17.20 -22.46 -0.37
CA VAL A 51 -16.57 -21.97 0.87
C VAL A 51 -17.21 -20.66 1.30
N ALA A 52 -17.03 -20.29 2.56
CA ALA A 52 -17.41 -18.99 3.08
C ALA A 52 -16.14 -18.18 3.39
N ILE A 53 -16.08 -16.95 2.89
CA ILE A 53 -15.05 -15.98 3.24
C ILE A 53 -15.59 -15.05 4.32
N SER A 54 -14.86 -14.94 5.42
CA SER A 54 -15.18 -14.03 6.51
C SER A 54 -14.23 -12.85 6.53
N ILE A 55 -14.77 -11.63 6.47
CA ILE A 55 -14.03 -10.38 6.67
C ILE A 55 -14.40 -9.83 8.04
N MET A 56 -13.44 -9.85 8.96
CA MET A 56 -13.62 -9.34 10.31
C MET A 56 -13.24 -7.86 10.39
N LEU A 57 -14.13 -7.05 10.91
CA LEU A 57 -13.98 -5.63 11.18
C LEU A 57 -13.87 -5.45 12.69
N LEU A 58 -12.65 -5.28 13.19
CA LEU A 58 -12.36 -5.16 14.61
C LEU A 58 -12.22 -3.68 15.01
N ASN A 59 -12.89 -3.28 16.08
CA ASN A 59 -12.91 -1.90 16.60
C ASN A 59 -13.46 -0.85 15.61
N PHE A 60 -14.24 -1.28 14.62
CA PHE A 60 -14.87 -0.37 13.66
C PHE A 60 -16.14 0.30 14.21
N GLY A 61 -16.71 -0.21 15.30
CA GLY A 61 -17.99 0.25 15.79
C GLY A 61 -19.18 -0.27 14.97
N PRO A 62 -20.36 0.35 15.15
CA PRO A 62 -21.56 -0.05 14.43
C PRO A 62 -21.38 0.09 12.93
N ILE A 63 -21.79 -0.92 12.18
CA ILE A 63 -21.78 -0.90 10.72
C ILE A 63 -23.19 -0.97 10.15
N GLU A 64 -23.37 -0.38 9.00
CA GLU A 64 -24.57 -0.52 8.17
C GLU A 64 -24.17 -1.11 6.83
N VAL A 65 -24.89 -2.16 6.40
CA VAL A 65 -24.67 -2.80 5.10
C VAL A 65 -25.84 -2.48 4.20
N ASN A 66 -25.54 -1.80 3.10
CA ASN A 66 -26.51 -1.49 2.06
C ASN A 66 -26.05 -2.17 0.76
N SER A 67 -26.66 -3.32 0.45
CA SER A 67 -26.28 -4.16 -0.68
C SER A 67 -24.79 -4.54 -0.63
N THR A 68 -23.99 -4.00 -1.52
CA THR A 68 -22.54 -4.30 -1.65
C THR A 68 -21.65 -3.31 -0.89
N ILE A 69 -22.21 -2.30 -0.23
CA ILE A 69 -21.46 -1.28 0.50
C ILE A 69 -21.69 -1.42 1.99
N THR A 70 -20.61 -1.48 2.74
CA THR A 70 -20.61 -1.45 4.21
C THR A 70 -20.11 -0.07 4.66
N ARG A 71 -20.89 0.57 5.55
CA ARG A 71 -20.61 1.92 6.07
C ARG A 71 -20.43 1.90 7.58
N ASN A 72 -19.61 2.82 8.06
CA ASN A 72 -19.53 3.19 9.47
C ASN A 72 -19.73 4.70 9.57
N ASP A 73 -20.61 5.16 10.46
CA ASP A 73 -20.94 6.59 10.66
C ASP A 73 -21.20 7.33 9.33
N ALA A 74 -21.99 6.70 8.46
CA ALA A 74 -22.30 7.14 7.10
C ALA A 74 -21.13 7.10 6.08
N LYS A 75 -19.90 6.78 6.49
CA LYS A 75 -18.76 6.67 5.57
C LYS A 75 -18.60 5.25 5.04
N PRO A 76 -18.40 5.06 3.74
CA PRO A 76 -18.15 3.74 3.16
C PRO A 76 -16.77 3.25 3.59
N ILE A 77 -16.70 2.02 4.10
CA ILE A 77 -15.46 1.36 4.52
C ILE A 77 -15.11 0.16 3.64
N ILE A 78 -16.13 -0.51 3.12
CA ILE A 78 -15.98 -1.67 2.24
C ILE A 78 -17.00 -1.58 1.10
N ALA A 79 -16.53 -1.83 -0.12
CA ALA A 79 -17.38 -2.23 -1.24
C ALA A 79 -17.03 -3.67 -1.65
N SER A 80 -18.01 -4.46 -2.07
CA SER A 80 -17.82 -5.84 -2.48
C SER A 80 -18.55 -6.11 -3.79
N SER A 81 -18.01 -7.00 -4.63
CA SER A 81 -18.65 -7.41 -5.89
C SER A 81 -19.97 -8.18 -5.69
N LYS A 82 -20.20 -8.67 -4.48
CA LYS A 82 -21.43 -9.38 -4.07
C LYS A 82 -21.80 -8.94 -2.65
N PRO A 83 -23.09 -8.88 -2.30
CA PRO A 83 -23.50 -8.56 -0.94
C PRO A 83 -23.07 -9.68 0.03
N PRO A 84 -22.71 -9.34 1.28
CA PRO A 84 -22.52 -10.35 2.31
C PRO A 84 -23.86 -11.05 2.59
N ARG A 85 -23.82 -12.34 2.83
CA ARG A 85 -25.02 -13.13 3.16
C ARG A 85 -25.37 -13.09 4.63
N MET A 86 -24.36 -12.99 5.48
CA MET A 86 -24.54 -12.95 6.93
C MET A 86 -23.64 -11.90 7.54
N ILE A 87 -24.10 -11.28 8.61
CA ILE A 87 -23.30 -10.41 9.47
C ILE A 87 -23.32 -11.03 10.86
N ILE A 88 -22.15 -11.31 11.39
CA ILE A 88 -21.96 -11.80 12.75
C ILE A 88 -21.45 -10.65 13.60
N ASN A 89 -22.07 -10.41 14.75
CA ASN A 89 -21.66 -9.38 15.69
C ASN A 89 -21.01 -10.03 16.90
N GLY A 90 -19.91 -9.47 17.37
CA GLY A 90 -19.15 -10.02 18.49
C GLY A 90 -18.45 -8.97 19.34
N SER A 91 -17.74 -9.45 20.35
CA SER A 91 -16.96 -8.65 21.28
C SER A 91 -15.47 -9.03 21.21
N GLY A 92 -14.87 -8.85 20.03
CA GLY A 92 -13.48 -9.15 19.75
C GLY A 92 -13.26 -10.36 18.84
N TYR A 93 -12.01 -10.52 18.42
CA TYR A 93 -11.58 -11.54 17.46
C TYR A 93 -11.95 -12.97 17.89
N GLN A 94 -11.72 -13.30 19.17
CA GLN A 94 -11.96 -14.65 19.68
C GLN A 94 -13.44 -15.02 19.67
N ASP A 95 -14.30 -14.08 20.05
CA ASP A 95 -15.75 -14.29 20.05
C ASP A 95 -16.28 -14.48 18.63
N LEU A 96 -15.91 -13.58 17.68
CA LEU A 96 -16.26 -13.73 16.27
C LEU A 96 -15.76 -15.06 15.68
N THR A 97 -14.53 -15.44 15.99
CA THR A 97 -13.96 -16.70 15.52
C THR A 97 -14.76 -17.90 16.05
N ASN A 98 -15.11 -17.91 17.33
CA ASN A 98 -15.87 -18.99 17.92
C ASN A 98 -17.29 -19.09 17.31
N GLN A 99 -17.94 -17.96 17.09
CA GLN A 99 -19.26 -17.96 16.45
C GLN A 99 -19.18 -18.50 15.01
N ILE A 100 -18.19 -18.08 14.21
CA ILE A 100 -18.00 -18.59 12.85
C ILE A 100 -17.70 -20.08 12.84
N MET A 101 -16.79 -20.55 13.73
CA MET A 101 -16.39 -21.96 13.79
C MET A 101 -17.50 -22.89 14.29
N ASN A 102 -18.42 -22.38 15.09
CA ASN A 102 -19.57 -23.14 15.60
C ASN A 102 -20.78 -23.09 14.66
N SER A 103 -20.76 -22.26 13.62
CA SER A 103 -21.81 -22.20 12.62
C SER A 103 -21.63 -23.30 11.58
N GLU A 104 -22.74 -23.88 11.12
CA GLU A 104 -22.71 -24.78 9.98
C GLU A 104 -22.43 -24.00 8.69
N LEU A 105 -21.68 -24.59 7.76
CA LEU A 105 -21.35 -23.93 6.49
C LEU A 105 -22.61 -23.58 5.70
N GLU A 106 -23.64 -24.41 5.78
CA GLU A 106 -24.92 -24.19 5.13
C GLU A 106 -25.60 -22.93 5.64
N ASP A 107 -25.58 -22.69 6.96
CA ASP A 107 -26.09 -21.47 7.57
C ASP A 107 -25.32 -20.23 7.13
N LEU A 108 -23.99 -20.31 7.06
CA LEU A 108 -23.13 -19.21 6.62
C LEU A 108 -23.34 -18.82 5.15
N ILE A 109 -23.83 -19.76 4.32
CA ILE A 109 -24.05 -19.53 2.89
C ILE A 109 -25.50 -19.10 2.61
N THR A 110 -26.47 -19.62 3.35
CA THR A 110 -27.93 -19.50 3.05
C THR A 110 -28.64 -18.44 3.87
N SER A 111 -28.13 -18.08 5.05
CA SER A 111 -28.76 -17.11 5.95
C SER A 111 -28.91 -15.71 5.34
N THR A 112 -30.02 -15.07 5.68
CA THR A 112 -30.24 -13.66 5.34
C THR A 112 -29.84 -12.81 6.57
N SER A 113 -28.91 -11.90 6.41
CA SER A 113 -28.40 -11.08 7.51
C SER A 113 -29.43 -10.18 8.16
N SER A 114 -29.49 -10.19 9.49
CA SER A 114 -30.13 -9.14 10.27
C SER A 114 -29.11 -8.10 10.68
N ILE A 115 -29.35 -6.84 10.37
CA ILE A 115 -28.49 -5.72 10.74
C ILE A 115 -28.68 -5.43 12.23
N ASN A 116 -27.66 -5.69 13.03
CA ASN A 116 -27.66 -5.32 14.45
C ASN A 116 -26.65 -4.18 14.68
N LYS A 117 -27.14 -2.98 14.95
CA LYS A 117 -26.38 -1.71 14.98
C LYS A 117 -25.52 -1.51 16.23
N SER A 118 -25.36 -2.49 17.13
CA SER A 118 -24.89 -2.20 18.50
C SER A 118 -23.46 -2.65 18.83
N ASN A 119 -22.80 -3.46 18.04
CA ASN A 119 -21.52 -4.06 18.42
C ASN A 119 -20.32 -3.38 17.75
N ARG A 120 -19.18 -3.35 18.47
CA ARG A 120 -17.92 -2.76 17.98
C ARG A 120 -17.21 -3.62 16.92
N ASP A 121 -17.44 -4.93 17.00
CA ASP A 121 -16.75 -5.89 16.15
C ASP A 121 -17.76 -6.67 15.33
N ASN A 122 -17.47 -6.82 14.04
CA ASN A 122 -18.37 -7.43 13.09
C ASN A 122 -17.62 -8.35 12.15
N ALA A 123 -18.27 -9.39 11.64
CA ALA A 123 -17.76 -10.22 10.56
C ALA A 123 -18.79 -10.26 9.42
N LEU A 124 -18.32 -9.94 8.23
CA LEU A 124 -19.07 -10.03 6.99
C LEU A 124 -18.79 -11.38 6.35
N ILE A 125 -19.82 -12.18 6.09
CA ILE A 125 -19.68 -13.52 5.53
C ILE A 125 -20.12 -13.49 4.06
N PHE A 126 -19.24 -13.94 3.19
CA PHE A 126 -19.45 -14.00 1.76
C PHE A 126 -19.38 -15.45 1.27
N PRO A 127 -20.42 -15.99 0.64
CA PRO A 127 -20.35 -17.30 -0.02
C PRO A 127 -19.48 -17.19 -1.27
N LEU A 128 -18.58 -18.15 -1.44
CA LEU A 128 -17.71 -18.26 -2.60
C LEU A 128 -17.86 -19.66 -3.23
N PRO A 129 -18.82 -19.83 -4.16
CA PRO A 129 -19.01 -21.07 -4.90
C PRO A 129 -17.77 -21.48 -5.70
N HIS A 130 -17.74 -22.74 -6.15
CA HIS A 130 -16.70 -23.26 -7.02
C HIS A 130 -16.47 -22.37 -8.26
N SER A 131 -15.21 -22.16 -8.64
CA SER A 131 -14.80 -21.40 -9.82
C SER A 131 -15.34 -19.97 -9.86
N THR A 132 -15.68 -19.39 -8.70
CA THR A 132 -16.12 -18.00 -8.63
C THR A 132 -15.10 -17.13 -7.90
N LYS A 133 -15.19 -15.83 -8.16
CA LYS A 133 -14.39 -14.83 -7.46
C LYS A 133 -15.25 -13.88 -6.65
N LEU A 134 -14.65 -13.34 -5.61
CA LEU A 134 -15.16 -12.26 -4.79
C LEU A 134 -14.12 -11.15 -4.77
N GLU A 135 -14.51 -9.94 -5.17
CA GLU A 135 -13.68 -8.76 -5.08
C GLU A 135 -14.19 -7.87 -3.95
N ILE A 136 -13.28 -7.36 -3.15
CA ILE A 136 -13.56 -6.48 -2.02
C ILE A 136 -12.61 -5.31 -2.09
N ILE A 137 -13.14 -4.10 -1.95
CA ILE A 137 -12.39 -2.86 -1.83
C ILE A 137 -12.51 -2.37 -0.39
N ILE A 138 -11.36 -2.11 0.23
CA ILE A 138 -11.29 -1.52 1.56
C ILE A 138 -10.80 -0.09 1.41
N ASN A 139 -11.54 0.83 2.00
CA ASN A 139 -11.14 2.21 2.13
C ASN A 139 -10.11 2.34 3.25
N ASN A 140 -8.89 2.75 2.91
CA ASN A 140 -7.81 2.96 3.88
C ASN A 140 -7.84 4.37 4.48
N GLU A 141 -8.61 5.27 3.89
CA GLU A 141 -8.71 6.68 4.25
C GLU A 141 -10.18 7.13 4.28
N ASN A 142 -10.44 8.35 4.72
CA ASN A 142 -11.81 8.86 4.84
C ASN A 142 -12.35 9.37 3.49
N LEU A 143 -12.60 8.46 2.55
CA LEU A 143 -13.33 8.80 1.32
C LEU A 143 -14.83 8.98 1.62
N ASP A 144 -15.45 9.97 1.01
CA ASP A 144 -16.90 10.16 1.10
C ASP A 144 -17.67 9.12 0.28
N ASP A 145 -17.09 8.69 -0.86
CA ASP A 145 -17.64 7.64 -1.72
C ASP A 145 -16.56 6.66 -2.20
N LEU A 146 -16.92 5.38 -2.27
CA LEU A 146 -16.08 4.37 -2.91
C LEU A 146 -16.40 4.29 -4.40
N PRO A 147 -15.39 4.08 -5.24
CA PRO A 147 -15.62 3.84 -6.66
C PRO A 147 -16.38 2.54 -6.89
N ASP A 148 -17.08 2.47 -8.01
CA ASP A 148 -17.60 1.22 -8.52
C ASP A 148 -16.44 0.25 -8.79
N ILE A 149 -16.56 -0.98 -8.28
CA ILE A 149 -15.51 -2.00 -8.43
C ILE A 149 -15.19 -2.27 -9.90
N GLU A 150 -16.21 -2.21 -10.78
CA GLU A 150 -16.05 -2.44 -12.22
C GLU A 150 -15.22 -1.36 -12.93
N ARG A 151 -15.11 -0.16 -12.33
CA ARG A 151 -14.33 0.97 -12.87
C ARG A 151 -12.89 1.00 -12.41
N LEU A 152 -12.55 0.16 -11.43
CA LEU A 152 -11.17 0.08 -10.93
C LEU A 152 -10.27 -0.69 -11.91
N PRO A 153 -8.98 -0.35 -11.96
CA PRO A 153 -8.02 -1.11 -12.75
C PRO A 153 -8.08 -2.60 -12.38
N SER A 154 -7.91 -3.44 -13.38
CA SER A 154 -7.70 -4.86 -13.12
C SER A 154 -6.34 -5.09 -12.47
N PHE A 155 -6.12 -6.25 -11.83
CA PHE A 155 -4.79 -6.64 -11.33
C PHE A 155 -3.72 -6.59 -12.42
N THR A 156 -4.07 -6.97 -13.65
CA THR A 156 -3.16 -6.92 -14.79
C THR A 156 -2.80 -5.48 -15.16
N ASP A 157 -3.75 -4.55 -15.14
CA ASP A 157 -3.49 -3.14 -15.47
C ASP A 157 -2.59 -2.49 -14.41
N SER A 158 -2.87 -2.75 -13.13
CA SER A 158 -2.05 -2.28 -12.01
C SER A 158 -0.62 -2.85 -12.11
N SER A 159 -0.49 -4.15 -12.36
CA SER A 159 0.80 -4.81 -12.53
C SER A 159 1.59 -4.24 -13.70
N ASN A 160 0.95 -4.00 -14.85
CA ASN A 160 1.60 -3.40 -16.01
C ASN A 160 2.07 -1.96 -15.73
N GLY A 161 1.29 -1.18 -14.98
CA GLY A 161 1.69 0.15 -14.55
C GLY A 161 2.96 0.12 -13.70
N TRP A 162 3.00 -0.77 -12.73
CA TRP A 162 4.18 -0.96 -11.88
C TRP A 162 5.37 -1.52 -12.64
N LEU A 163 5.16 -2.46 -13.55
CA LEU A 163 6.23 -3.02 -14.37
C LEU A 163 6.93 -1.92 -15.16
N LYS A 164 6.17 -1.04 -15.81
CA LYS A 164 6.73 0.13 -16.51
C LYS A 164 7.54 1.04 -15.59
N HIS A 165 7.02 1.32 -14.40
CA HIS A 165 7.73 2.14 -13.43
C HIS A 165 9.01 1.45 -12.93
N PHE A 166 8.95 0.13 -12.75
CA PHE A 166 10.10 -0.66 -12.36
C PHE A 166 11.14 -0.74 -13.49
N GLU A 167 10.73 -0.94 -14.74
CA GLU A 167 11.59 -1.03 -15.92
C GLU A 167 12.21 0.30 -16.34
N SER A 168 11.66 1.44 -15.89
CA SER A 168 12.25 2.76 -16.17
C SER A 168 13.62 2.96 -15.53
N GLY A 169 13.99 2.13 -14.56
CA GLY A 169 15.29 2.19 -13.91
C GLY A 169 16.32 1.24 -14.51
N MET A 170 17.49 1.17 -13.88
CA MET A 170 18.60 0.32 -14.28
C MET A 170 18.28 -1.17 -14.04
N GLU A 171 18.61 -2.01 -14.99
CA GLU A 171 18.56 -3.46 -14.83
C GLU A 171 19.93 -3.99 -14.36
N ILE A 172 19.93 -4.80 -13.30
CA ILE A 172 21.11 -5.51 -12.83
C ILE A 172 20.95 -6.97 -13.19
N GLN A 173 21.82 -7.45 -14.08
CA GLN A 173 21.89 -8.85 -14.47
C GLN A 173 22.93 -9.57 -13.60
N THR A 174 22.54 -10.70 -13.02
CA THR A 174 23.41 -11.55 -12.22
C THR A 174 23.01 -13.02 -12.42
N ASP A 175 23.98 -13.90 -12.42
CA ASP A 175 23.76 -15.34 -12.52
C ASP A 175 23.22 -15.96 -11.21
N ASP A 176 23.28 -15.21 -10.10
CA ASP A 176 22.72 -15.63 -8.82
C ASP A 176 21.26 -15.19 -8.71
N ASN A 177 20.33 -16.13 -8.89
CA ASN A 177 18.90 -15.91 -8.80
C ASN A 177 18.45 -15.40 -7.41
N ARG A 178 19.16 -15.74 -6.33
CA ARG A 178 18.83 -15.25 -4.98
C ARG A 178 19.21 -13.79 -4.85
N LEU A 179 20.38 -13.42 -5.35
CA LEU A 179 20.83 -12.04 -5.37
C LEU A 179 19.90 -11.18 -6.25
N ALA A 180 19.55 -11.64 -7.43
CA ALA A 180 18.59 -10.99 -8.32
C ALA A 180 17.25 -10.74 -7.62
N SER A 181 16.71 -11.76 -6.96
CA SER A 181 15.45 -11.65 -6.22
C SER A 181 15.54 -10.67 -5.05
N LEU A 182 16.65 -10.69 -4.30
CA LEU A 182 16.88 -9.78 -3.18
C LEU A 182 16.98 -8.33 -3.66
N LEU A 183 17.75 -8.06 -4.71
CA LEU A 183 17.92 -6.74 -5.30
C LEU A 183 16.58 -6.19 -5.83
N ASN A 184 15.82 -7.01 -6.55
CA ASN A 184 14.50 -6.64 -7.04
C ASN A 184 13.51 -6.35 -5.91
N THR A 185 13.55 -7.13 -4.82
CA THR A 185 12.72 -6.89 -3.64
C THR A 185 13.10 -5.58 -2.95
N ALA A 186 14.38 -5.34 -2.75
CA ALA A 186 14.88 -4.08 -2.15
C ALA A 186 14.47 -2.87 -2.99
N ARG A 187 14.62 -2.94 -4.31
CA ARG A 187 14.20 -1.89 -5.25
C ARG A 187 12.69 -1.61 -5.15
N ARG A 188 11.85 -2.64 -5.08
CA ARG A 188 10.40 -2.48 -4.89
C ARG A 188 10.09 -1.76 -3.59
N HIS A 189 10.71 -2.16 -2.49
CA HIS A 189 10.51 -1.50 -1.20
C HIS A 189 10.91 -0.03 -1.25
N LEU A 190 12.01 0.30 -1.92
CA LEU A 190 12.44 1.69 -2.11
C LEU A 190 11.39 2.49 -2.92
N LEU A 191 10.87 1.92 -4.01
CA LEU A 191 9.88 2.58 -4.85
C LEU A 191 8.56 2.78 -4.11
N ILE A 192 8.06 1.77 -3.41
CA ILE A 192 6.85 1.87 -2.57
C ILE A 192 7.06 2.92 -1.47
N GLY A 193 8.20 2.88 -0.79
CA GLY A 193 8.53 3.83 0.28
C GLY A 193 8.78 5.25 -0.22
N SER A 194 9.01 5.47 -1.51
CA SER A 194 9.21 6.80 -2.09
C SER A 194 7.91 7.55 -2.35
N ASP A 195 6.75 6.88 -2.30
CA ASP A 195 5.45 7.52 -2.41
C ASP A 195 5.26 8.51 -1.27
N GLN A 196 4.81 9.73 -1.61
CA GLN A 196 4.71 10.83 -0.63
C GLN A 196 3.76 10.52 0.52
N GLU A 197 2.67 9.81 0.26
CA GLU A 197 1.66 9.51 1.27
C GLU A 197 2.10 8.39 2.22
N ILE A 198 2.91 7.45 1.72
CA ILE A 198 3.37 6.28 2.48
C ILE A 198 4.69 6.56 3.22
N THR A 199 5.47 7.54 2.77
CA THR A 199 6.83 7.80 3.27
C THR A 199 6.88 7.98 4.79
N SER A 200 5.94 8.70 5.38
CA SER A 200 5.89 8.94 6.83
C SER A 200 5.58 7.69 7.65
N ARG A 201 4.94 6.68 7.04
CA ARG A 201 4.60 5.40 7.67
C ARG A 201 5.65 4.32 7.43
N PHE A 202 6.36 4.42 6.32
CA PHE A 202 7.33 3.43 5.90
C PHE A 202 8.74 3.72 6.41
N TRP A 203 9.09 5.01 6.47
CA TRP A 203 10.37 5.49 6.98
C TRP A 203 10.10 6.26 8.26
N ASP A 204 10.77 5.87 9.34
CA ASP A 204 10.76 6.64 10.58
C ASP A 204 11.47 7.97 10.34
N VAL A 205 10.69 8.99 9.97
CA VAL A 205 11.20 10.32 9.62
C VAL A 205 11.75 11.05 10.84
N ASP A 206 11.27 10.67 12.03
CA ASP A 206 11.68 11.26 13.31
C ASP A 206 12.95 10.62 13.90
N SER A 207 13.49 9.58 13.22
CA SER A 207 14.73 8.95 13.68
C SER A 207 15.94 9.81 13.33
N ASP A 208 16.92 9.88 14.24
CA ASP A 208 18.22 10.52 14.03
C ASP A 208 19.04 9.87 12.88
N LYS A 209 18.49 8.87 12.21
CA LYS A 209 19.15 8.12 11.14
C LYS A 209 18.81 8.76 9.79
N PRO A 210 19.79 8.97 8.92
CA PRO A 210 19.58 9.55 7.60
C PRO A 210 18.95 8.53 6.61
N VAL A 211 17.78 7.96 6.96
CA VAL A 211 17.15 6.91 6.18
C VAL A 211 16.65 7.44 4.84
N LEU A 212 15.98 8.60 4.83
CA LEU A 212 15.50 9.22 3.59
C LEU A 212 16.62 9.61 2.63
N PRO A 213 17.71 10.25 3.09
CA PRO A 213 18.89 10.49 2.26
C PRO A 213 19.47 9.22 1.64
N LEU A 214 19.60 8.15 2.41
CA LEU A 214 20.11 6.87 1.90
C LEU A 214 19.16 6.22 0.90
N ALA A 215 17.85 6.29 1.14
CA ALA A 215 16.84 5.80 0.20
C ALA A 215 16.88 6.59 -1.12
N ALA A 216 17.02 7.92 -1.06
CA ALA A 216 17.17 8.76 -2.25
C ALA A 216 18.42 8.41 -3.05
N LEU A 217 19.57 8.21 -2.40
CA LEU A 217 20.81 7.76 -3.05
C LEU A 217 20.64 6.39 -3.72
N ALA A 218 19.96 5.45 -3.03
CA ALA A 218 19.72 4.13 -3.58
C ALA A 218 18.79 4.20 -4.81
N LEU A 219 17.74 5.03 -4.79
CA LEU A 219 16.87 5.26 -5.94
C LEU A 219 17.63 5.88 -7.12
N MET A 220 18.50 6.86 -6.87
CA MET A 220 19.37 7.42 -7.91
C MET A 220 20.27 6.34 -8.52
N ALA A 221 20.90 5.51 -7.67
CA ALA A 221 21.73 4.41 -8.14
C ALA A 221 20.95 3.38 -8.97
N TRP A 222 19.66 3.23 -8.74
CA TRP A 222 18.77 2.40 -9.55
C TRP A 222 18.22 3.12 -10.80
N GLY A 223 18.53 4.39 -11.02
CA GLY A 223 18.03 5.20 -12.13
C GLY A 223 16.61 5.76 -11.94
N HIS A 224 16.04 5.64 -10.73
CA HIS A 224 14.72 6.21 -10.40
C HIS A 224 14.87 7.64 -9.87
N THR A 225 15.35 8.53 -10.72
CA THR A 225 15.71 9.91 -10.36
C THR A 225 14.51 10.74 -9.91
N ASP A 226 13.35 10.60 -10.55
CA ASP A 226 12.12 11.32 -10.16
C ASP A 226 11.66 10.93 -8.74
N SER A 227 11.70 9.64 -8.41
CA SER A 227 11.36 9.17 -7.08
C SER A 227 12.38 9.66 -6.03
N ALA A 228 13.65 9.70 -6.38
CA ALA A 228 14.71 10.24 -5.52
C ALA A 228 14.50 11.75 -5.27
N LYS A 229 14.18 12.52 -6.31
CA LYS A 229 13.86 13.96 -6.23
C LYS A 229 12.73 14.22 -5.23
N LYS A 230 11.63 13.47 -5.35
CA LYS A 230 10.50 13.55 -4.42
C LYS A 230 10.91 13.29 -2.97
N LEU A 231 11.75 12.29 -2.72
CA LEU A 231 12.26 12.00 -1.37
C LEU A 231 13.16 13.11 -0.82
N ILE A 232 14.01 13.72 -1.66
CA ILE A 232 14.85 14.83 -1.24
C ILE A 232 13.99 16.02 -0.83
N PHE A 233 13.00 16.39 -1.63
CA PHE A 233 12.05 17.47 -1.29
C PHE A 233 11.34 17.18 0.02
N LYS A 234 10.83 15.97 0.18
CA LYS A 234 10.14 15.57 1.41
C LYS A 234 11.04 15.62 2.64
N TYR A 235 12.29 15.21 2.50
CA TYR A 235 13.27 15.34 3.57
C TYR A 235 13.50 16.81 3.95
N MET A 236 13.57 17.70 2.95
CA MET A 236 13.75 19.13 3.18
C MET A 236 12.53 19.76 3.90
N GLU A 237 11.31 19.36 3.54
CA GLU A 237 10.06 19.85 4.12
C GLU A 237 9.88 19.39 5.57
N ASN A 238 10.17 18.13 5.85
CA ASN A 238 9.92 17.49 7.15
C ASN A 238 11.11 17.60 8.12
N SER A 239 12.22 18.21 7.72
CA SER A 239 13.33 18.42 8.62
C SER A 239 12.93 19.32 9.79
N PRO A 240 13.26 18.94 11.06
CA PRO A 240 12.93 19.74 12.24
C PRO A 240 13.44 21.18 12.16
N THR A 241 14.49 21.39 11.40
CA THR A 241 15.13 22.71 11.19
C THR A 241 14.48 23.53 10.08
N ASN A 242 13.48 22.97 9.37
CA ASN A 242 12.90 23.54 8.16
C ASN A 242 13.99 24.12 7.25
N LEU A 243 14.67 23.23 6.52
CA LEU A 243 15.89 23.54 5.75
C LEU A 243 15.72 24.67 4.73
N PHE A 244 14.47 25.03 4.39
CA PHE A 244 14.18 26.20 3.56
C PHE A 244 14.26 27.54 4.30
N LYS A 245 14.32 27.54 5.64
CA LYS A 245 14.18 28.77 6.44
C LYS A 245 15.32 29.05 7.40
N ASN A 246 16.21 28.10 7.67
CA ASN A 246 17.17 28.19 8.77
C ASN A 246 18.65 28.10 8.33
N SER A 247 19.52 28.57 9.26
CA SER A 247 20.98 28.54 9.13
C SER A 247 21.52 27.14 8.83
N VAL A 248 22.71 27.10 8.24
CA VAL A 248 23.42 25.88 7.87
C VAL A 248 23.52 24.90 9.03
N SER A 249 22.91 23.75 8.85
CA SER A 249 22.93 22.62 9.78
C SER A 249 23.63 21.41 9.14
N LYS A 250 23.84 20.36 9.92
CA LYS A 250 24.35 19.09 9.41
C LYS A 250 23.43 18.50 8.33
N GLU A 251 22.12 18.64 8.52
CA GLU A 251 21.09 18.20 7.58
C GLU A 251 21.18 18.97 6.26
N THR A 252 21.47 20.28 6.32
CA THR A 252 21.70 21.10 5.12
C THR A 252 22.84 20.55 4.27
N LEU A 253 23.93 20.13 4.90
CA LEU A 253 25.07 19.51 4.19
C LEU A 253 24.67 18.18 3.54
N TYR A 254 23.89 17.35 4.21
CA TYR A 254 23.36 16.12 3.60
C TYR A 254 22.54 16.42 2.35
N VAL A 255 21.64 17.40 2.40
CA VAL A 255 20.81 17.78 1.25
C VAL A 255 21.66 18.32 0.10
N LEU A 256 22.67 19.13 0.38
CA LEU A 256 23.60 19.60 -0.66
C LEU A 256 24.34 18.44 -1.34
N CYS A 257 24.80 17.46 -0.55
CA CYS A 257 25.43 16.25 -1.11
C CYS A 257 24.43 15.43 -1.95
N LEU A 258 23.17 15.35 -1.53
CA LEU A 258 22.14 14.67 -2.30
C LEU A 258 21.86 15.37 -3.63
N TRP A 259 21.75 16.70 -3.63
CA TRP A 259 21.55 17.47 -4.85
C TRP A 259 22.76 17.40 -5.78
N GLN A 260 23.99 17.43 -5.23
CA GLN A 260 25.18 17.19 -6.04
C GLN A 260 25.12 15.81 -6.73
N LYS A 261 24.77 14.76 -5.98
CA LYS A 261 24.62 13.41 -6.56
C LYS A 261 23.48 13.35 -7.56
N TYR A 262 22.36 14.00 -7.29
CA TYR A 262 21.24 14.07 -8.24
C TYR A 262 21.69 14.66 -9.58
N LEU A 263 22.46 15.75 -9.55
CA LEU A 263 23.03 16.36 -10.76
C LEU A 263 24.00 15.46 -11.53
N GLU A 264 24.73 14.61 -10.82
CA GLU A 264 25.62 13.62 -11.45
C GLU A 264 24.83 12.51 -12.20
N PHE A 265 23.63 12.18 -11.72
CA PHE A 265 22.75 11.15 -12.32
C PHE A 265 21.75 11.71 -13.33
N CYS A 266 21.30 12.96 -13.15
CA CYS A 266 20.39 13.66 -14.03
C CYS A 266 21.12 14.69 -14.88
N SER A 267 21.08 14.51 -16.20
CA SER A 267 21.67 15.46 -17.16
C SER A 267 20.77 16.66 -17.48
N GLN A 268 19.60 16.81 -16.85
CA GLN A 268 18.60 17.84 -17.18
C GLN A 268 18.65 18.97 -16.16
N GLU A 269 19.26 20.11 -16.53
CA GLU A 269 19.33 21.30 -15.69
C GLU A 269 17.96 21.96 -15.45
N GLU A 270 17.03 21.81 -16.38
CA GLU A 270 15.65 22.38 -16.29
C GLU A 270 14.87 21.90 -15.08
N GLU A 271 15.18 20.71 -14.57
CA GLU A 271 14.49 20.15 -13.40
C GLU A 271 14.89 20.78 -12.05
N LEU A 272 15.87 21.68 -12.05
CA LEU A 272 16.38 22.31 -10.83
C LEU A 272 15.89 23.75 -10.62
N GLU A 273 15.13 24.31 -11.54
CA GLU A 273 14.67 25.70 -11.43
C GLU A 273 14.02 26.02 -10.08
N ASP A 274 13.26 25.07 -9.54
CA ASP A 274 12.59 25.21 -8.24
C ASP A 274 13.56 25.26 -7.04
N ILE A 275 14.78 24.73 -7.20
CA ILE A 275 15.76 24.59 -6.12
C ILE A 275 16.89 25.62 -6.19
N ILE A 276 17.16 26.18 -7.35
CA ILE A 276 18.23 27.15 -7.55
C ILE A 276 18.20 28.30 -6.53
N PRO A 277 17.04 28.91 -6.20
CA PRO A 277 16.98 29.96 -5.20
C PRO A 277 17.47 29.49 -3.82
N TRP A 278 17.03 28.32 -3.39
CA TRP A 278 17.44 27.73 -2.11
C TRP A 278 18.92 27.34 -2.10
N LEU A 279 19.44 26.76 -3.18
CA LEU A 279 20.86 26.41 -3.30
C LEU A 279 21.73 27.65 -3.20
N ASN A 280 21.40 28.72 -3.91
CA ASN A 280 22.14 29.98 -3.88
C ASN A 280 22.15 30.58 -2.47
N GLU A 281 20.99 30.69 -1.82
CA GLU A 281 20.85 31.17 -0.45
C GLU A 281 21.72 30.35 0.51
N THR A 282 21.65 29.03 0.42
CA THR A 282 22.38 28.10 1.28
C THR A 282 23.89 28.20 1.09
N VAL A 283 24.35 28.30 -0.16
CA VAL A 283 25.78 28.49 -0.46
C VAL A 283 26.28 29.82 0.08
N HIS A 284 25.50 30.90 -0.07
CA HIS A 284 25.86 32.20 0.51
C HIS A 284 25.98 32.17 2.03
N GLN A 285 25.05 31.49 2.71
CA GLN A 285 25.10 31.33 4.17
C GLN A 285 26.27 30.46 4.61
N LEU A 286 26.59 29.39 3.86
CA LEU A 286 27.79 28.58 4.11
C LEU A 286 29.07 29.40 3.98
N LEU A 287 29.22 30.17 2.90
CA LEU A 287 30.39 31.02 2.69
C LEU A 287 30.53 32.09 3.77
N ALA A 288 29.41 32.66 4.22
CA ALA A 288 29.39 33.64 5.31
C ALA A 288 29.73 33.05 6.70
N SER A 289 29.56 31.74 6.87
CA SER A 289 29.86 31.02 8.12
C SER A 289 31.31 30.50 8.20
N LEU A 290 32.06 30.57 7.12
CA LEU A 290 33.48 30.19 7.11
C LEU A 290 34.30 31.29 7.77
N PRO A 291 35.25 30.92 8.63
CA PRO A 291 36.12 31.86 9.35
C PRO A 291 37.08 32.61 8.42
#